data_e4a5ecfe268bd6752009db62775bd63a
#
_entry.id   e4a5ecfe268bd6752009db62775bd63a
#
_cell.length_a   1.000
_cell.length_b   1.000
_cell.length_c   1.000
_cell.angle_alpha   90.00
_cell.angle_beta   90.00
_cell.angle_gamma   90.00
#
_symmetry.space_group_name_H-M   'P 1'
#
loop_
_entity.id
_entity.type
_entity.pdbx_description
1 polymer ?
#
loop_
_entity_poly.entity_id
_entity_poly.type
_entity_poly.pdbx_seq_one_letter_code
_entity_poly.pdbx_strand_id
1 'polypeptide(L)'
;MQTNKKQNWRFRQAISLALFSLLICGIVFPLLITGLAQIFFPNQANGEIVQFNGQAVGSNLIAQNFTLTIFFHPRNDSASGVDPDITLQDAYSQIPRIQDATGIPTDALNQMVNQNTEGTYWVFGSPYVNVLRLNLALVRAYPLIYNGFQ
;
A
#
# COMPACT_ATOMS: atom_id res chain seq x y z
N MET A 1 15.47 -19.94 59.08
CA MET A 1 14.55 -18.83 58.70
C MET A 1 15.15 -17.81 57.71
N GLN A 2 16.31 -18.04 57.11
CA GLN A 2 16.98 -17.12 56.15
C GLN A 2 16.68 -17.39 54.66
N THR A 3 16.19 -18.57 54.30
CA THR A 3 15.94 -18.98 52.90
C THR A 3 14.79 -18.24 52.23
N ASN A 4 13.71 -17.97 52.95
CA ASN A 4 12.53 -17.28 52.43
C ASN A 4 12.79 -15.80 52.06
N LYS A 5 13.67 -15.12 52.79
CA LYS A 5 13.98 -13.70 52.53
C LYS A 5 14.80 -13.50 51.23
N LYS A 6 15.71 -14.42 50.93
CA LYS A 6 16.52 -14.43 49.67
C LYS A 6 15.69 -14.80 48.43
N GLN A 7 14.70 -15.70 48.61
CA GLN A 7 13.80 -16.13 47.55
C GLN A 7 12.83 -15.00 47.17
N ASN A 8 12.25 -14.32 48.12
CA ASN A 8 11.36 -13.18 47.88
C ASN A 8 12.09 -12.00 47.21
N TRP A 9 13.37 -11.78 47.55
CA TRP A 9 14.16 -10.74 46.91
C TRP A 9 14.45 -11.03 45.44
N ARG A 10 14.81 -12.26 45.08
CA ARG A 10 15.00 -12.71 43.72
C ARG A 10 13.72 -12.62 42.90
N PHE A 11 12.59 -12.98 43.45
CA PHE A 11 11.28 -12.89 42.84
C PHE A 11 10.90 -11.43 42.52
N ARG A 12 11.12 -10.53 43.46
CA ARG A 12 10.91 -9.08 43.24
C ARG A 12 11.81 -8.52 42.15
N GLN A 13 13.06 -8.93 42.08
CA GLN A 13 13.98 -8.51 41.00
C GLN A 13 13.54 -9.05 39.66
N ALA A 14 13.10 -10.30 39.57
CA ALA A 14 12.58 -10.88 38.34
C ALA A 14 11.35 -10.14 37.81
N ILE A 15 10.41 -9.83 38.72
CA ILE A 15 9.21 -9.03 38.39
C ILE A 15 9.61 -7.61 37.92
N SER A 16 10.51 -6.94 38.63
CA SER A 16 10.96 -5.60 38.26
C SER A 16 11.63 -5.60 36.88
N LEU A 17 12.47 -6.60 36.62
CA LEU A 17 13.13 -6.75 35.29
C LEU A 17 12.10 -7.03 34.19
N ALA A 18 11.13 -7.90 34.45
CA ALA A 18 10.06 -8.20 33.51
C ALA A 18 9.20 -6.96 33.20
N LEU A 19 8.80 -6.20 34.23
CA LEU A 19 8.04 -4.97 34.05
C LEU A 19 8.85 -3.89 33.32
N PHE A 20 10.13 -3.75 33.62
CA PHE A 20 11.02 -2.83 32.94
C PHE A 20 11.18 -3.19 31.46
N SER A 21 11.42 -4.48 31.17
CA SER A 21 11.50 -4.98 29.79
C SER A 21 10.18 -4.77 29.04
N LEU A 22 9.06 -5.03 29.67
CA LEU A 22 7.73 -4.81 29.08
C LEU A 22 7.52 -3.31 28.76
N LEU A 23 7.92 -2.42 29.64
CA LEU A 23 7.82 -0.98 29.41
C LEU A 23 8.70 -0.52 28.26
N ILE A 24 9.96 -0.95 28.25
CA ILE A 24 10.90 -0.58 27.17
C ILE A 24 10.44 -1.15 25.83
N CYS A 25 10.19 -2.45 25.75
CA CYS A 25 9.88 -3.13 24.49
C CYS A 25 8.42 -2.91 24.06
N GLY A 26 7.49 -2.78 25.00
CA GLY A 26 6.06 -2.65 24.71
C GLY A 26 5.59 -1.21 24.51
N ILE A 27 6.30 -0.21 25.03
CA ILE A 27 5.88 1.20 24.93
C ILE A 27 6.97 2.07 24.32
N VAL A 28 8.14 2.13 24.95
CA VAL A 28 9.19 3.08 24.55
C VAL A 28 9.68 2.79 23.12
N PHE A 29 10.01 1.53 22.83
CA PHE A 29 10.53 1.15 21.51
C PHE A 29 9.50 1.35 20.39
N PRO A 30 8.23 0.89 20.46
CA PRO A 30 7.24 1.16 19.42
C PRO A 30 6.99 2.64 19.18
N LEU A 31 6.90 3.46 20.24
CA LEU A 31 6.72 4.91 20.10
C LEU A 31 7.93 5.58 19.47
N LEU A 32 9.15 5.14 19.81
CA LEU A 32 10.37 5.65 19.20
C LEU A 32 10.41 5.33 17.70
N ILE A 33 10.13 4.08 17.31
CA ILE A 33 10.09 3.67 15.89
C ILE A 33 9.00 4.42 15.14
N THR A 34 7.81 4.57 15.71
CA THR A 34 6.73 5.35 15.11
C THR A 34 7.14 6.81 14.91
N GLY A 35 7.76 7.43 15.91
CA GLY A 35 8.25 8.80 15.81
C GLY A 35 9.32 8.97 14.73
N LEU A 36 10.28 8.04 14.64
CA LEU A 36 11.28 8.04 13.58
C LEU A 36 10.64 7.84 12.19
N ALA A 37 9.68 6.91 12.06
CA ALA A 37 8.98 6.68 10.81
C ALA A 37 8.23 7.94 10.35
N GLN A 38 7.56 8.66 11.24
CA GLN A 38 6.86 9.92 10.93
C GLN A 38 7.81 11.04 10.47
N ILE A 39 9.06 11.07 10.97
CA ILE A 39 10.04 12.07 10.58
C ILE A 39 10.68 11.75 9.23
N PHE A 40 11.10 10.51 9.02
CA PHE A 40 11.88 10.12 7.84
C PHE A 40 11.01 9.63 6.68
N PHE A 41 9.84 9.04 6.96
CA PHE A 41 8.96 8.40 5.97
C PHE A 41 7.48 8.73 6.22
N PRO A 42 7.09 10.02 6.26
CA PRO A 42 5.73 10.42 6.65
C PRO A 42 4.64 9.83 5.75
N ASN A 43 4.87 9.71 4.44
CA ASN A 43 3.89 9.16 3.50
C ASN A 43 3.63 7.67 3.77
N GLN A 44 4.70 6.87 3.90
CA GLN A 44 4.62 5.44 4.18
C GLN A 44 4.05 5.18 5.58
N ALA A 45 4.48 5.96 6.59
CA ALA A 45 3.99 5.84 7.95
C ALA A 45 2.50 6.16 8.09
N ASN A 46 1.94 6.95 7.17
CA ASN A 46 0.52 7.29 7.10
C ASN A 46 -0.27 6.50 6.04
N GLY A 47 0.29 5.39 5.54
CA GLY A 47 -0.39 4.46 4.64
C GLY A 47 -0.47 4.93 3.19
N GLU A 48 0.45 5.77 2.72
CA GLU A 48 0.54 6.26 1.33
C GLU A 48 -0.82 6.71 0.76
N ILE A 49 -1.52 7.56 1.51
CA ILE A 49 -2.81 8.09 1.08
C ILE A 49 -2.63 8.96 -0.17
N VAL A 50 -3.36 8.60 -1.22
CA VAL A 50 -3.39 9.34 -2.48
C VAL A 50 -4.51 10.36 -2.45
N GLN A 51 -4.19 11.59 -2.83
CA GLN A 51 -5.15 12.66 -2.95
C GLN A 51 -5.35 13.04 -4.43
N PHE A 52 -6.60 13.28 -4.78
CA PHE A 52 -7.01 13.80 -6.07
C PHE A 52 -7.98 14.96 -5.87
N ASN A 53 -7.70 16.12 -6.48
CA ASN A 53 -8.45 17.38 -6.28
C ASN A 53 -8.64 17.77 -4.80
N GLY A 54 -7.65 17.49 -3.94
CA GLY A 54 -7.68 17.81 -2.52
C GLY A 54 -8.49 16.84 -1.65
N GLN A 55 -9.04 15.76 -2.24
CA GLN A 55 -9.75 14.69 -1.51
C GLN A 55 -8.91 13.41 -1.48
N ALA A 56 -8.95 12.69 -0.36
CA ALA A 56 -8.34 11.38 -0.26
C ALA A 56 -9.17 10.36 -1.07
N VAL A 57 -8.56 9.76 -2.07
CA VAL A 57 -9.24 8.82 -2.99
C VAL A 57 -8.88 7.36 -2.74
N GLY A 58 -7.86 7.11 -1.96
CA GLY A 58 -7.43 5.76 -1.61
C GLY A 58 -6.01 5.71 -1.07
N SER A 59 -5.47 4.51 -0.93
CA SER A 59 -4.09 4.24 -0.52
C SER A 59 -3.39 3.44 -1.62
N ASN A 60 -2.12 3.73 -1.89
CA ASN A 60 -1.31 2.92 -2.80
C ASN A 60 -1.03 1.51 -2.27
N LEU A 61 -1.22 1.28 -0.97
CA LEU A 61 -0.91 0.02 -0.29
C LEU A 61 -2.08 -0.97 -0.27
N ILE A 62 -3.29 -0.52 -0.66
CA ILE A 62 -4.51 -1.33 -0.54
C ILE A 62 -5.32 -1.22 -1.85
N ALA A 63 -5.72 -2.38 -2.40
CA ALA A 63 -6.58 -2.42 -3.56
C ALA A 63 -7.88 -1.65 -3.33
N GLN A 64 -8.22 -0.79 -4.28
CA GLN A 64 -9.51 -0.10 -4.32
C GLN A 64 -10.50 -0.92 -5.16
N ASN A 65 -11.75 -0.97 -4.73
CA ASN A 65 -12.78 -1.75 -5.43
C ASN A 65 -13.26 -1.05 -6.70
N PHE A 66 -12.46 -1.08 -7.75
CA PHE A 66 -12.86 -0.62 -9.08
C PHE A 66 -13.72 -1.69 -9.76
N THR A 67 -14.99 -1.41 -9.99
CA THR A 67 -15.96 -2.33 -10.62
C THR A 67 -16.42 -1.89 -12.01
N LEU A 68 -16.16 -0.64 -12.39
CA LEU A 68 -16.58 -0.09 -13.68
C LEU A 68 -15.66 -0.56 -14.81
N THR A 69 -16.24 -0.89 -15.94
CA THR A 69 -15.52 -1.41 -17.13
C THR A 69 -14.50 -0.45 -17.71
N ILE A 70 -14.63 0.85 -17.41
CA ILE A 70 -13.73 1.92 -17.87
C ILE A 70 -12.42 1.99 -17.08
N PHE A 71 -12.27 1.25 -15.97
CA PHE A 71 -11.11 1.26 -15.11
C PHE A 71 -10.35 -0.08 -15.14
N PHE A 72 -9.06 -0.04 -14.83
CA PHE A 72 -8.31 -1.24 -14.49
C PHE A 72 -8.78 -1.78 -13.15
N HIS A 73 -8.87 -3.09 -13.03
CA HIS A 73 -9.33 -3.79 -11.83
C HIS A 73 -8.14 -4.45 -11.11
N PRO A 74 -8.14 -4.49 -9.79
CA PRO A 74 -7.18 -5.28 -9.03
C PRO A 74 -7.43 -6.78 -9.22
N ARG A 75 -6.48 -7.60 -8.77
CA ARG A 75 -6.62 -9.05 -8.80
C ARG A 75 -7.63 -9.54 -7.76
N ASN A 76 -8.55 -10.40 -8.20
CA ASN A 76 -9.53 -11.02 -7.29
C ASN A 76 -8.97 -12.26 -6.58
N ASP A 77 -7.85 -12.81 -7.07
CA ASP A 77 -7.23 -14.06 -6.61
C ASP A 77 -5.99 -13.84 -5.72
N SER A 78 -5.76 -12.61 -5.27
CA SER A 78 -4.68 -12.33 -4.33
C SER A 78 -4.96 -12.98 -2.97
N ALA A 79 -3.94 -13.56 -2.34
CA ALA A 79 -4.07 -14.26 -1.07
C ALA A 79 -4.62 -13.37 0.06
N SER A 80 -4.36 -12.06 0.01
CA SER A 80 -4.87 -11.07 0.96
C SER A 80 -6.23 -10.48 0.57
N GLY A 81 -6.64 -10.61 -0.70
CA GLY A 81 -7.83 -9.95 -1.26
C GLY A 81 -7.71 -8.43 -1.38
N VAL A 82 -6.55 -7.86 -1.02
CA VAL A 82 -6.33 -6.41 -0.96
C VAL A 82 -5.03 -5.97 -1.65
N ASP A 83 -4.45 -6.82 -2.51
CA ASP A 83 -3.25 -6.49 -3.28
C ASP A 83 -3.57 -5.40 -4.31
N PRO A 84 -2.94 -4.21 -4.22
CA PRO A 84 -3.20 -3.10 -5.12
C PRO A 84 -2.49 -3.24 -6.47
N ASP A 85 -1.58 -4.21 -6.59
CA ASP A 85 -0.70 -4.35 -7.73
C ASP A 85 -1.12 -5.51 -8.64
N ILE A 86 -1.01 -5.29 -9.95
CA ILE A 86 -1.26 -6.30 -10.98
C ILE A 86 -0.01 -6.51 -11.84
N THR A 87 0.12 -7.69 -12.41
CA THR A 87 1.19 -7.98 -13.38
C THR A 87 0.99 -7.18 -14.65
N LEU A 88 2.07 -6.95 -15.43
CA LEU A 88 1.94 -6.34 -16.76
C LEU A 88 1.01 -7.14 -17.68
N GLN A 89 1.06 -8.46 -17.59
CA GLN A 89 0.21 -9.33 -18.38
C GLN A 89 -1.27 -9.10 -18.03
N ASP A 90 -1.60 -9.00 -16.74
CA ASP A 90 -2.97 -8.71 -16.30
C ASP A 90 -3.42 -7.32 -16.77
N ALA A 91 -2.54 -6.30 -16.67
CA ALA A 91 -2.85 -4.97 -17.15
C ALA A 91 -3.15 -4.97 -18.65
N TYR A 92 -2.29 -5.59 -19.48
CA TYR A 92 -2.53 -5.68 -20.93
C TYR A 92 -3.79 -6.47 -21.30
N SER A 93 -4.12 -7.53 -20.55
CA SER A 93 -5.34 -8.31 -20.78
C SER A 93 -6.63 -7.50 -20.58
N GLN A 94 -6.58 -6.44 -19.78
CA GLN A 94 -7.72 -5.55 -19.51
C GLN A 94 -7.90 -4.43 -20.54
N ILE A 95 -6.89 -4.13 -21.35
CA ILE A 95 -6.91 -3.04 -22.34
C ILE A 95 -8.07 -3.15 -23.33
N PRO A 96 -8.37 -4.31 -23.96
CA PRO A 96 -9.49 -4.40 -24.91
C PRO A 96 -10.81 -3.96 -24.30
N ARG A 97 -11.10 -4.40 -23.08
CA ARG A 97 -12.32 -4.01 -22.35
C ARG A 97 -12.41 -2.51 -22.12
N ILE A 98 -11.28 -1.88 -21.74
CA ILE A 98 -11.24 -0.43 -21.48
C ILE A 98 -11.36 0.35 -22.79
N GLN A 99 -10.70 -0.09 -23.85
CA GLN A 99 -10.83 0.50 -25.19
C GLN A 99 -12.28 0.47 -25.67
N ASP A 100 -12.95 -0.69 -25.58
CA ASP A 100 -14.34 -0.83 -26.00
C ASP A 100 -15.28 0.08 -25.19
N ALA A 101 -15.01 0.27 -23.91
CA ALA A 101 -15.82 1.08 -23.02
C ALA A 101 -15.57 2.59 -23.12
N THR A 102 -14.35 3.01 -23.53
CA THR A 102 -13.91 4.42 -23.50
C THR A 102 -13.59 5.01 -24.85
N GLY A 103 -13.31 4.17 -25.85
CA GLY A 103 -12.79 4.60 -27.16
C GLY A 103 -11.31 5.05 -27.15
N ILE A 104 -10.60 4.91 -26.05
CA ILE A 104 -9.18 5.26 -25.97
C ILE A 104 -8.36 4.25 -26.80
N PRO A 105 -7.47 4.70 -27.70
CA PRO A 105 -6.68 3.80 -28.54
C PRO A 105 -5.81 2.83 -27.71
N THR A 106 -5.72 1.57 -28.15
CA THR A 106 -4.88 0.53 -27.52
C THR A 106 -3.44 0.99 -27.29
N ASP A 107 -2.83 1.69 -28.27
CA ASP A 107 -1.45 2.16 -28.17
C ASP A 107 -1.28 3.18 -27.03
N ALA A 108 -2.26 4.06 -26.82
CA ALA A 108 -2.24 5.01 -25.72
C ALA A 108 -2.38 4.31 -24.35
N LEU A 109 -3.24 3.29 -24.26
CA LEU A 109 -3.39 2.48 -23.04
C LEU A 109 -2.12 1.67 -22.75
N ASN A 110 -1.50 1.05 -23.77
CA ASN A 110 -0.22 0.36 -23.64
C ASN A 110 0.89 1.30 -23.15
N GLN A 111 0.98 2.49 -23.72
CA GLN A 111 1.96 3.49 -23.28
C GLN A 111 1.74 3.90 -21.83
N MET A 112 0.48 4.06 -21.42
CA MET A 112 0.13 4.41 -20.02
C MET A 112 0.51 3.30 -19.04
N VAL A 113 0.26 2.03 -19.37
CA VAL A 113 0.71 0.87 -18.58
C VAL A 113 2.23 0.89 -18.43
N ASN A 114 2.96 1.06 -19.55
CA ASN A 114 4.43 1.11 -19.53
C ASN A 114 4.99 2.27 -18.69
N GLN A 115 4.38 3.45 -18.77
CA GLN A 115 4.80 4.62 -17.98
C GLN A 115 4.55 4.48 -16.47
N ASN A 116 3.58 3.64 -16.08
CA ASN A 116 3.22 3.38 -14.68
C ASN A 116 3.77 2.03 -14.17
N THR A 117 4.67 1.40 -14.92
CA THR A 117 5.32 0.14 -14.52
C THR A 117 6.40 0.40 -13.49
N GLU A 118 6.34 -0.35 -12.40
CA GLU A 118 7.28 -0.31 -11.27
C GLU A 118 7.87 -1.71 -11.01
N GLY A 119 8.75 -1.85 -10.02
CA GLY A 119 9.13 -3.15 -9.42
C GLY A 119 10.39 -3.81 -9.98
N THR A 120 11.07 -3.23 -10.97
CA THR A 120 12.38 -3.73 -11.40
C THR A 120 13.51 -2.93 -10.74
N TYR A 121 14.19 -3.55 -9.78
CA TYR A 121 15.41 -3.00 -9.23
C TYR A 121 16.59 -3.85 -9.71
N TRP A 122 17.25 -3.40 -10.80
CA TRP A 122 18.37 -4.04 -11.48
C TRP A 122 18.03 -5.46 -11.94
N VAL A 123 18.50 -6.52 -11.23
CA VAL A 123 18.20 -7.94 -11.54
C VAL A 123 17.14 -8.56 -10.62
N PHE A 124 16.59 -7.80 -9.69
CA PHE A 124 15.62 -8.27 -8.71
C PHE A 124 14.25 -7.65 -8.93
N GLY A 125 13.18 -8.42 -8.66
CA GLY A 125 11.80 -8.02 -8.76
C GLY A 125 11.17 -8.35 -10.12
N SER A 126 9.85 -8.51 -10.11
CA SER A 126 9.03 -8.63 -11.31
C SER A 126 8.34 -7.29 -11.57
N PRO A 127 8.18 -6.84 -12.82
CA PRO A 127 7.48 -5.62 -13.13
C PRO A 127 6.00 -5.75 -12.75
N TYR A 128 5.46 -4.73 -12.12
CA TYR A 128 4.06 -4.62 -11.71
C TYR A 128 3.51 -3.21 -11.96
N VAL A 129 2.20 -3.07 -11.86
CA VAL A 129 1.49 -1.79 -11.99
C VAL A 129 0.52 -1.64 -10.84
N ASN A 130 0.59 -0.50 -10.15
CA ASN A 130 -0.39 -0.16 -9.12
C ASN A 130 -1.69 0.34 -9.78
N VAL A 131 -2.80 -0.36 -9.50
CA VAL A 131 -4.10 -0.11 -10.16
C VAL A 131 -4.64 1.27 -9.85
N LEU A 132 -4.49 1.75 -8.59
CA LEU A 132 -4.97 3.09 -8.21
C LEU A 132 -4.22 4.19 -8.99
N ARG A 133 -2.89 4.10 -9.05
CA ARG A 133 -2.05 5.06 -9.80
C ARG A 133 -2.38 5.06 -11.29
N LEU A 134 -2.53 3.88 -11.88
CA LEU A 134 -2.87 3.72 -13.29
C LEU A 134 -4.24 4.33 -13.61
N ASN A 135 -5.26 4.07 -12.79
CA ASN A 135 -6.58 4.65 -12.96
C ASN A 135 -6.59 6.17 -12.76
N LEU A 136 -5.81 6.69 -11.83
CA LEU A 136 -5.66 8.15 -11.67
C LEU A 136 -4.94 8.78 -12.87
N ALA A 137 -3.99 8.08 -13.49
CA ALA A 137 -3.36 8.52 -14.72
C ALA A 137 -4.37 8.59 -15.88
N LEU A 138 -5.30 7.62 -15.99
CA LEU A 138 -6.41 7.65 -16.95
C LEU A 138 -7.31 8.87 -16.75
N VAL A 139 -7.77 9.10 -15.50
CA VAL A 139 -8.64 10.24 -15.18
C VAL A 139 -7.98 11.58 -15.52
N ARG A 140 -6.68 11.71 -15.24
CA ARG A 140 -5.92 12.93 -15.56
C ARG A 140 -5.71 13.14 -17.05
N ALA A 141 -5.44 12.06 -17.79
CA ALA A 141 -5.17 12.13 -19.23
C ALA A 141 -6.44 12.35 -20.06
N TYR A 142 -7.59 11.85 -19.61
CA TYR A 142 -8.86 11.86 -20.33
C TYR A 142 -10.00 12.45 -19.52
N PRO A 143 -9.90 13.72 -19.08
CA PRO A 143 -10.89 14.33 -18.16
C PRO A 143 -12.30 14.38 -18.73
N LEU A 144 -12.47 14.40 -20.06
CA LEU A 144 -13.81 14.41 -20.69
C LEU A 144 -14.52 13.06 -20.60
N ILE A 145 -13.77 11.96 -20.58
CA ILE A 145 -14.31 10.59 -20.45
C ILE A 145 -14.66 10.31 -18.99
N TYR A 146 -13.83 10.81 -18.06
CA TYR A 146 -13.92 10.54 -16.63
C TYR A 146 -14.49 11.73 -15.82
N ASN A 147 -15.31 12.58 -16.44
CA ASN A 147 -15.84 13.81 -15.81
C ASN A 147 -16.68 13.57 -14.53
N GLY A 148 -17.25 12.38 -14.37
CA GLY A 148 -17.99 12.00 -13.16
C GLY A 148 -17.12 11.57 -11.97
N PHE A 149 -15.79 11.53 -12.13
CA PHE A 149 -14.82 11.06 -11.14
C PHE A 149 -13.79 12.13 -10.74
N GLN A 150 -14.10 13.38 -11.02
CA GLN A 150 -13.25 14.53 -10.71
C GLN A 150 -13.63 15.22 -9.41
#